data_237ec21b0fd9cbba7710a87064f29e2c
#
_entry.id   237ec21b0fd9cbba7710a87064f29e2c
#
_cell.length_a   1.000
_cell.length_b   1.000
_cell.length_c   1.000
_cell.angle_alpha   90.00
_cell.angle_beta   90.00
_cell.angle_gamma   90.00
#
_symmetry.space_group_name_H-M   'P 1'
#
loop_
_entity.id
_entity.type
_entity.pdbx_description
1 polymer ?
#
loop_
_entity_poly.entity_id
_entity_poly.type
_entity_poly.pdbx_seq_one_letter_code
_entity_poly.pdbx_strand_id
1 'polypeptide(L)'
;VVCLFTSLGYSADRMDDQRAVDAATVALKPGALFVLDVLNGAIVRKDLVEENCQMEGEVRFTLQRRVEGDTIIKDIHVDDQGCSHRFIERVHAWTAEEVQAMIARAGLLLEELTDGPDTAPFDPVTSDRIVAWARKPR
;
A
#
# COMPACT_ATOMS: atom_id res chain seq x y z
N VAL A 1 -5.64 2.36 -15.81
CA VAL A 1 -4.37 2.43 -15.05
C VAL A 1 -4.52 1.60 -13.79
N VAL A 2 -3.47 0.89 -13.41
CA VAL A 2 -3.44 0.10 -12.18
C VAL A 2 -2.20 0.47 -11.35
N CYS A 3 -2.38 0.54 -10.02
CA CYS A 3 -1.33 0.74 -9.03
C CYS A 3 -1.50 -0.35 -7.98
N LEU A 4 -0.67 -1.40 -8.05
CA LEU A 4 -0.86 -2.66 -7.34
C LEU A 4 0.24 -2.92 -6.31
N PHE A 5 -0.03 -3.88 -5.40
CA PHE A 5 0.93 -4.42 -4.43
C PHE A 5 1.52 -3.37 -3.47
N THR A 6 0.69 -2.41 -3.07
CA THR A 6 1.13 -1.33 -2.15
C THR A 6 2.33 -0.56 -2.69
N SER A 7 2.36 -0.27 -3.99
CA SER A 7 3.42 0.57 -4.58
C SER A 7 3.25 2.06 -4.27
N LEU A 8 2.14 2.47 -3.66
CA LEU A 8 1.87 3.81 -3.16
C LEU A 8 2.05 3.86 -1.64
N GLY A 9 2.55 4.98 -1.11
CA GLY A 9 2.72 5.20 0.32
C GLY A 9 4.17 5.17 0.80
N TYR A 10 5.14 5.05 -0.11
CA TYR A 10 6.57 5.07 0.22
C TYR A 10 7.16 6.48 0.23
N SER A 11 6.43 7.48 -0.25
CA SER A 11 6.86 8.86 -0.26
C SER A 11 6.92 9.44 1.16
N ALA A 12 7.96 10.24 1.44
CA ALA A 12 8.07 10.94 2.71
C ALA A 12 6.99 12.02 2.86
N ASP A 13 6.59 12.63 1.75
CA ASP A 13 5.50 13.61 1.68
C ASP A 13 4.24 12.95 1.11
N ARG A 14 3.14 12.99 1.89
CA ARG A 14 1.83 12.48 1.46
C ARG A 14 1.27 13.18 0.23
N MET A 15 1.71 14.41 -0.01
CA MET A 15 1.33 15.13 -1.23
C MET A 15 1.91 14.48 -2.49
N ASP A 16 3.03 13.76 -2.40
CA ASP A 16 3.60 13.05 -3.55
C ASP A 16 2.74 11.83 -3.92
N ASP A 17 2.16 11.16 -2.94
CA ASP A 17 1.20 10.07 -3.19
C ASP A 17 -0.05 10.62 -3.92
N GLN A 18 -0.56 11.77 -3.49
CA GLN A 18 -1.68 12.44 -4.18
C GLN A 18 -1.29 12.83 -5.61
N ARG A 19 -0.11 13.43 -5.82
CA ARG A 19 0.40 13.81 -7.14
C ARG A 19 0.53 12.61 -8.07
N ALA A 20 0.92 11.44 -7.55
CA ALA A 20 0.98 10.21 -8.33
C ALA A 20 -0.41 9.77 -8.83
N VAL A 21 -1.43 9.85 -7.99
CA VAL A 21 -2.82 9.56 -8.38
C VAL A 21 -3.37 10.60 -9.35
N ASP A 22 -3.06 11.89 -9.13
CA ASP A 22 -3.44 12.97 -10.03
C ASP A 22 -2.82 12.77 -11.43
N ALA A 23 -1.53 12.41 -11.50
CA ALA A 23 -0.83 12.12 -12.76
C ALA A 23 -1.44 10.91 -13.47
N ALA A 24 -1.77 9.84 -12.74
CA ALA A 24 -2.47 8.69 -13.30
C ALA A 24 -3.85 9.09 -13.86
N THR A 25 -4.57 9.95 -13.15
CA THR A 25 -5.88 10.47 -13.58
C THR A 25 -5.77 11.29 -14.87
N VAL A 26 -4.72 12.11 -15.01
CA VAL A 26 -4.48 12.87 -16.25
C VAL A 26 -4.26 11.92 -17.43
N ALA A 27 -3.51 10.84 -17.25
CA ALA A 27 -3.22 9.85 -18.29
C ALA A 27 -4.43 8.99 -18.69
N LEU A 28 -5.46 8.91 -17.85
CA LEU A 28 -6.68 8.15 -18.11
C LEU A 28 -7.53 8.83 -19.19
N LYS A 29 -8.08 8.04 -20.10
CA LYS A 29 -9.16 8.49 -20.99
C LYS A 29 -10.46 8.70 -20.20
N PRO A 30 -11.35 9.61 -20.62
CA PRO A 30 -12.70 9.69 -20.06
C PRO A 30 -13.40 8.34 -20.03
N GLY A 31 -14.02 7.98 -18.92
CA GLY A 31 -14.68 6.69 -18.71
C GLY A 31 -13.74 5.51 -18.39
N ALA A 32 -12.42 5.71 -18.39
CA ALA A 32 -11.47 4.63 -18.10
C ALA A 32 -11.35 4.35 -16.60
N LEU A 33 -10.93 3.13 -16.29
CA LEU A 33 -10.81 2.60 -14.92
C LEU A 33 -9.41 2.89 -14.35
N PHE A 34 -9.38 3.26 -13.07
CA PHE A 34 -8.23 3.31 -12.19
C PHE A 34 -8.41 2.27 -11.07
N VAL A 35 -7.39 1.48 -10.81
CA VAL A 35 -7.39 0.51 -9.71
C VAL A 35 -6.20 0.78 -8.81
N LEU A 36 -6.47 0.98 -7.52
CA LEU A 36 -5.46 1.17 -6.48
C LEU A 36 -5.56 0.04 -5.47
N ASP A 37 -4.45 -0.65 -5.23
CA ASP A 37 -4.35 -1.76 -4.29
C ASP A 37 -3.26 -1.46 -3.25
N VAL A 38 -3.69 -1.30 -1.99
CA VAL A 38 -2.81 -1.04 -0.84
C VAL A 38 -3.16 -1.94 0.35
N LEU A 39 -2.22 -2.11 1.28
CA LEU A 39 -2.48 -2.81 2.54
C LEU A 39 -3.49 -2.03 3.40
N ASN A 40 -4.38 -2.75 4.07
CA ASN A 40 -5.25 -2.17 5.08
C ASN A 40 -4.45 -1.88 6.36
N GLY A 41 -4.16 -0.61 6.61
CA GLY A 41 -3.37 -0.18 7.76
C GLY A 41 -3.96 -0.57 9.11
N ALA A 42 -5.29 -0.71 9.22
CA ALA A 42 -5.95 -1.15 10.45
C ALA A 42 -5.57 -2.60 10.78
N ILE A 43 -5.60 -3.50 9.78
CA ILE A 43 -5.23 -4.91 9.96
C ILE A 43 -3.73 -5.04 10.21
N VAL A 44 -2.90 -4.33 9.44
CA VAL A 44 -1.44 -4.37 9.65
C VAL A 44 -1.05 -3.93 11.06
N ARG A 45 -1.70 -2.90 11.62
CA ARG A 45 -1.46 -2.47 13.01
C ARG A 45 -1.88 -3.50 14.04
N LYS A 46 -3.01 -4.18 13.79
CA LYS A 46 -3.57 -5.18 14.70
C LYS A 46 -2.73 -6.46 14.74
N ASP A 47 -2.30 -6.93 13.57
CA ASP A 47 -1.70 -8.25 13.39
C ASP A 47 -0.20 -8.17 13.05
N LEU A 48 0.46 -7.05 13.41
CA LEU A 48 1.86 -6.81 13.09
C LEU A 48 2.77 -7.88 13.71
N VAL A 49 3.50 -8.60 12.86
CA VAL A 49 4.60 -9.47 13.30
C VAL A 49 5.85 -8.61 13.47
N GLU A 50 6.22 -8.33 14.73
CA GLU A 50 7.31 -7.41 15.06
C GLU A 50 8.66 -7.91 14.54
N GLU A 51 8.93 -9.20 14.65
CA GLU A 51 10.17 -9.79 14.18
C GLU A 51 9.95 -11.16 13.55
N ASN A 52 10.64 -11.42 12.45
CA ASN A 52 10.76 -12.75 11.89
C ASN A 52 12.10 -12.89 11.14
N CYS A 53 12.55 -14.15 11.01
CA CYS A 53 13.74 -14.51 10.27
C CYS A 53 13.36 -15.46 9.12
N GLN A 54 13.93 -15.23 7.94
CA GLN A 54 13.72 -16.05 6.75
C GLN A 54 15.09 -16.45 6.16
N MET A 55 15.16 -17.64 5.58
CA MET A 55 16.33 -18.13 4.87
C MET A 55 15.98 -18.31 3.40
N GLU A 56 16.78 -17.72 2.52
CA GLU A 56 16.73 -17.94 1.07
C GLU A 56 18.08 -18.52 0.63
N GLY A 57 18.14 -19.84 0.54
CA GLY A 57 19.41 -20.54 0.40
C GLY A 57 20.30 -20.32 1.62
N GLU A 58 21.51 -19.78 1.41
CA GLU A 58 22.46 -19.46 2.49
C GLU A 58 22.30 -18.02 3.02
N VAL A 59 21.43 -17.21 2.41
CA VAL A 59 21.19 -15.81 2.79
C VAL A 59 20.14 -15.75 3.92
N ARG A 60 20.47 -15.06 5.00
CA ARG A 60 19.58 -14.84 6.13
C ARG A 60 18.99 -13.44 6.07
N PHE A 61 17.65 -13.35 6.17
CA PHE A 61 16.90 -12.11 6.30
C PHE A 61 16.30 -12.03 7.71
N THR A 62 16.69 -11.02 8.46
CA THR A 62 16.04 -10.68 9.73
C THR A 62 15.21 -9.42 9.52
N LEU A 63 13.90 -9.54 9.74
CA LEU A 63 12.93 -8.49 9.48
C LEU A 63 12.37 -8.00 10.80
N GLN A 64 12.54 -6.72 11.10
CA GLN A 64 11.95 -6.07 12.28
C GLN A 64 10.96 -4.99 11.81
N ARG A 65 9.75 -5.03 12.37
CA ARG A 65 8.68 -4.11 11.98
C ARG A 65 8.15 -3.37 13.19
N ARG A 66 7.77 -2.13 12.98
CA ARG A 66 7.10 -1.30 13.98
C ARG A 66 6.19 -0.29 13.30
N VAL A 67 5.28 0.28 14.06
CA VAL A 67 4.41 1.37 13.61
C VAL A 67 4.82 2.65 14.34
N GLU A 68 5.07 3.71 13.60
CA GLU A 68 5.33 5.05 14.10
C GLU A 68 4.28 5.99 13.52
N GLY A 69 3.32 6.40 14.34
CA GLY A 69 2.18 7.21 13.87
C GLY A 69 1.36 6.47 12.83
N ASP A 70 1.33 6.98 11.61
CA ASP A 70 0.65 6.42 10.45
C ASP A 70 1.59 5.65 9.50
N THR A 71 2.82 5.42 9.90
CA THR A 71 3.86 4.81 9.07
C THR A 71 4.27 3.44 9.63
N ILE A 72 4.27 2.45 8.77
CA ILE A 72 4.85 1.13 9.03
C ILE A 72 6.32 1.18 8.63
N ILE A 73 7.21 0.85 9.56
CA ILE A 73 8.64 0.78 9.32
C ILE A 73 9.09 -0.66 9.38
N LYS A 74 9.85 -1.07 8.38
CA LYS A 74 10.45 -2.41 8.28
C LYS A 74 11.95 -2.26 8.11
N ASP A 75 12.68 -2.67 9.13
CA ASP A 75 14.13 -2.84 9.11
C ASP A 75 14.45 -4.25 8.58
N ILE A 76 15.29 -4.32 7.54
CA ILE A 76 15.68 -5.55 6.87
C ILE A 76 17.19 -5.70 7.01
N HIS A 77 17.61 -6.71 7.79
CA HIS A 77 19.01 -7.10 7.89
C HIS A 77 19.24 -8.34 7.02
N VAL A 78 20.22 -8.26 6.14
CA VAL A 78 20.59 -9.35 5.22
C VAL A 78 22.00 -9.78 5.52
N ASP A 79 22.19 -11.05 5.90
CA ASP A 79 23.51 -11.66 6.07
C ASP A 79 23.73 -12.67 4.94
N ASP A 80 24.72 -12.38 4.10
CA ASP A 80 25.12 -13.20 2.96
C ASP A 80 26.61 -13.56 3.08
N GLN A 81 26.89 -14.79 3.49
CA GLN A 81 28.25 -15.36 3.56
C GLN A 81 29.29 -14.43 4.22
N GLY A 82 28.92 -13.76 5.31
CA GLY A 82 29.77 -12.85 6.05
C GLY A 82 29.72 -11.38 5.58
N CYS A 83 28.94 -11.08 4.56
CA CYS A 83 28.58 -9.72 4.19
C CYS A 83 27.22 -9.37 4.80
N SER A 84 27.14 -8.21 5.47
CA SER A 84 25.90 -7.75 6.10
C SER A 84 25.42 -6.46 5.44
N HIS A 85 24.12 -6.42 5.12
CA HIS A 85 23.46 -5.27 4.54
C HIS A 85 22.23 -4.90 5.37
N ARG A 86 21.87 -3.62 5.38
CA ARG A 86 20.67 -3.12 6.04
C ARG A 86 19.87 -2.24 5.11
N PHE A 87 18.56 -2.51 5.05
CA PHE A 87 17.60 -1.71 4.30
C PHE A 87 16.47 -1.29 5.23
N ILE A 88 15.88 -0.14 4.96
CA ILE A 88 14.73 0.37 5.71
C ILE A 88 13.64 0.72 4.72
N GLU A 89 12.49 0.09 4.87
CA GLU A 89 11.25 0.46 4.16
C GLU A 89 10.36 1.26 5.11
N ARG A 90 9.75 2.31 4.57
CA ARG A 90 8.72 3.11 5.22
C ARG A 90 7.52 3.19 4.30
N VAL A 91 6.37 2.75 4.78
CA VAL A 91 5.14 2.78 4.01
C VAL A 91 3.99 3.31 4.86
N HIS A 92 3.15 4.14 4.28
CA HIS A 92 1.95 4.64 4.95
C HIS A 92 0.96 3.50 5.23
N ALA A 93 0.43 3.48 6.45
CA ALA A 93 -0.62 2.54 6.86
C ALA A 93 -1.99 3.11 6.45
N TRP A 94 -2.35 2.92 5.18
CA TRP A 94 -3.57 3.45 4.58
C TRP A 94 -4.85 3.05 5.31
N THR A 95 -5.80 3.96 5.42
CA THR A 95 -7.19 3.67 5.78
C THR A 95 -8.09 3.77 4.54
N ALA A 96 -9.27 3.16 4.61
CA ALA A 96 -10.24 3.23 3.51
C ALA A 96 -10.69 4.68 3.25
N GLU A 97 -10.85 5.47 4.32
CA GLU A 97 -11.24 6.88 4.23
C GLU A 97 -10.17 7.72 3.54
N GLU A 98 -8.89 7.49 3.83
CA GLU A 98 -7.78 8.18 3.16
C GLU A 98 -7.73 7.84 1.67
N VAL A 99 -7.92 6.56 1.31
CA VAL A 99 -7.97 6.10 -0.08
C VAL A 99 -9.16 6.74 -0.82
N GLN A 100 -10.33 6.74 -0.22
CA GLN A 100 -11.53 7.39 -0.80
C GLN A 100 -11.31 8.89 -1.00
N ALA A 101 -10.75 9.57 0.00
CA ALA A 101 -10.48 11.00 -0.08
C ALA A 101 -9.45 11.34 -1.18
N MET A 102 -8.42 10.50 -1.36
CA MET A 102 -7.40 10.67 -2.39
C MET A 102 -8.00 10.51 -3.79
N ILE A 103 -8.84 9.50 -4.00
CA ILE A 103 -9.57 9.25 -5.25
C ILE A 103 -10.49 10.42 -5.58
N ALA A 104 -11.26 10.90 -4.59
CA ALA A 104 -12.17 12.03 -4.78
C ALA A 104 -11.42 13.32 -5.12
N ARG A 105 -10.31 13.61 -4.44
CA ARG A 105 -9.45 14.78 -4.75
C ARG A 105 -8.87 14.74 -6.16
N ALA A 106 -8.54 13.56 -6.67
CA ALA A 106 -8.10 13.38 -8.05
C ALA A 106 -9.21 13.53 -9.10
N GLY A 107 -10.47 13.73 -8.67
CA GLY A 107 -11.62 13.86 -9.57
C GLY A 107 -12.09 12.54 -10.17
N LEU A 108 -11.72 11.42 -9.56
CA LEU A 108 -12.22 10.09 -9.91
C LEU A 108 -13.49 9.75 -9.13
N LEU A 109 -14.36 8.96 -9.75
CA LEU A 109 -15.56 8.41 -9.12
C LEU A 109 -15.23 7.02 -8.57
N LEU A 110 -15.25 6.87 -7.26
CA LEU A 110 -15.12 5.56 -6.63
C LEU A 110 -16.37 4.72 -6.94
N GLU A 111 -16.18 3.54 -7.53
CA GLU A 111 -17.25 2.58 -7.83
C GLU A 111 -17.41 1.57 -6.70
N GLU A 112 -16.29 0.99 -6.22
CA GLU A 112 -16.33 0.06 -5.08
C GLU A 112 -14.98 -0.07 -4.38
N LEU A 113 -15.00 -0.62 -3.16
CA LEU A 113 -13.86 -1.14 -2.44
C LEU A 113 -13.98 -2.65 -2.29
N THR A 114 -12.89 -3.38 -2.57
CA THR A 114 -12.82 -4.83 -2.43
C THR A 114 -11.63 -5.25 -1.57
N ASP A 115 -11.67 -6.47 -1.04
CA ASP A 115 -10.61 -7.06 -0.22
C ASP A 115 -9.40 -7.52 -1.04
N GLY A 116 -9.59 -7.68 -2.34
CA GLY A 116 -8.55 -8.15 -3.24
C GLY A 116 -9.02 -8.14 -4.69
N PRO A 117 -8.22 -8.68 -5.60
CA PRO A 117 -8.58 -8.76 -7.01
C PRO A 117 -9.78 -9.68 -7.27
N ASP A 118 -10.13 -10.55 -6.33
CA ASP A 118 -11.27 -11.47 -6.41
C ASP A 118 -12.62 -10.78 -6.19
N THR A 119 -12.61 -9.46 -6.00
CA THR A 119 -13.80 -8.61 -5.85
C THR A 119 -14.72 -8.97 -4.66
N ALA A 120 -14.21 -9.66 -3.63
CA ALA A 120 -14.93 -9.79 -2.37
C ALA A 120 -15.12 -8.38 -1.75
N PRO A 121 -16.30 -8.05 -1.22
CA PRO A 121 -16.55 -6.74 -0.61
C PRO A 121 -15.53 -6.43 0.49
N PHE A 122 -15.04 -5.21 0.52
CA PHE A 122 -14.14 -4.75 1.56
C PHE A 122 -14.84 -4.67 2.92
N ASP A 123 -14.21 -5.24 3.94
CA ASP A 123 -14.58 -5.10 5.35
C ASP A 123 -13.41 -4.46 6.11
N PRO A 124 -13.61 -3.32 6.80
CA PRO A 124 -12.52 -2.60 7.47
C PRO A 124 -11.85 -3.38 8.61
N VAL A 125 -12.50 -4.42 9.14
CA VAL A 125 -12.04 -5.20 10.30
C VAL A 125 -11.34 -6.50 9.90
N THR A 126 -11.66 -7.04 8.73
CA THR A 126 -11.20 -8.37 8.30
C THR A 126 -10.41 -8.37 7.00
N SER A 127 -10.59 -7.35 6.14
CA SER A 127 -9.90 -7.30 4.85
C SER A 127 -8.44 -6.89 5.00
N ASP A 128 -7.52 -7.72 4.52
CA ASP A 128 -6.08 -7.44 4.56
C ASP A 128 -5.67 -6.31 3.62
N ARG A 129 -6.43 -6.09 2.58
CA ARG A 129 -6.16 -5.10 1.53
C ARG A 129 -7.33 -4.16 1.32
N ILE A 130 -7.02 -3.00 0.77
CA ILE A 130 -7.98 -2.03 0.27
C ILE A 130 -7.74 -1.96 -1.23
N VAL A 131 -8.63 -2.53 -2.03
CA VAL A 131 -8.59 -2.40 -3.49
C VAL A 131 -9.71 -1.47 -3.92
N ALA A 132 -9.33 -0.30 -4.40
CA ALA A 132 -10.26 0.73 -4.84
C ALA A 132 -10.43 0.70 -6.35
N TRP A 133 -11.65 0.56 -6.81
CA TRP A 133 -12.05 0.61 -8.21
C TRP A 133 -12.69 1.97 -8.48
N ALA A 134 -12.06 2.78 -9.29
CA ALA A 134 -12.51 4.15 -9.54
C ALA A 134 -12.50 4.46 -11.04
N ARG A 135 -13.39 5.35 -11.46
CA ARG A 135 -13.57 5.69 -12.87
C ARG A 135 -13.37 7.18 -13.11
N LYS A 136 -12.67 7.51 -14.20
CA LYS A 136 -12.61 8.90 -14.68
C LYS A 136 -13.98 9.28 -15.27
N PRO A 137 -14.58 10.40 -14.86
CA PRO A 137 -15.81 10.91 -15.49
C PRO A 137 -15.69 11.02 -17.01
N ARG A 138 -16.83 10.92 -17.69
CA ARG A 138 -16.92 11.12 -19.16
C ARG A 138 -16.86 12.59 -19.52
#